data_3d714340704d7c9df23daeef4fb1c4ba
#
_entry.id   3d714340704d7c9df23daeef4fb1c4ba
#
_cell.length_a   1.000
_cell.length_b   1.000
_cell.length_c   1.000
_cell.angle_alpha   90.00
_cell.angle_beta   90.00
_cell.angle_gamma   90.00
#
_symmetry.space_group_name_H-M   'P 1'
#
loop_
_entity.id
_entity.type
_entity.pdbx_description
1 polymer ?
#
loop_
_entity_poly.entity_id
_entity_poly.type
_entity_poly.pdbx_seq_one_letter_code
_entity_poly.pdbx_strand_id
1 'polypeptide(L)'
;MTTTTRLAAGLILLALAACRREAAGPIHFAREEIDITVRPGAVEVLGTYHFTCSAEETVAAIISYPFPLDSVHGYPDSVVLPGRRFELADSAARFVMRFPPRGEASFTAWYRQPLSGSEARYIVTSTRQWRRPIDRAQFRVTVPADLPGATLNYRPDSTRRTDSTLTWFFTRLRFYPSEDVIVRWSDRAR
;
A
#
# COMPACT_ATOMS: atom_id res chain seq x y z
N MET A 1 -38.76 71.73 6.24
CA MET A 1 -37.53 71.06 5.90
C MET A 1 -37.44 69.81 6.80
N THR A 2 -37.82 68.68 6.28
CA THR A 2 -37.88 67.41 7.02
C THR A 2 -36.86 66.42 6.39
N THR A 3 -35.79 66.15 7.13
CA THR A 3 -34.69 65.27 6.71
C THR A 3 -35.01 63.82 7.10
N THR A 4 -35.24 62.96 6.11
CA THR A 4 -35.55 61.56 6.33
C THR A 4 -34.22 60.75 6.29
N THR A 5 -33.79 60.19 7.42
CA THR A 5 -32.65 59.33 7.54
C THR A 5 -33.05 57.89 7.18
N ARG A 6 -32.50 57.34 6.11
CA ARG A 6 -32.65 55.92 5.72
C ARG A 6 -31.60 55.07 6.44
N LEU A 7 -32.05 54.18 7.33
CA LEU A 7 -31.23 53.08 7.86
C LEU A 7 -31.09 51.97 6.80
N ALA A 8 -29.86 51.70 6.38
CA ALA A 8 -29.54 50.56 5.56
C ALA A 8 -29.26 49.37 6.48
N ALA A 9 -30.15 48.38 6.49
CA ALA A 9 -29.92 47.10 7.16
C ALA A 9 -29.02 46.22 6.30
N GLY A 10 -27.75 46.07 6.71
CA GLY A 10 -26.79 45.16 6.08
C GLY A 10 -27.08 43.70 6.47
N LEU A 11 -27.53 42.91 5.53
CA LEU A 11 -27.73 41.47 5.68
C LEU A 11 -26.37 40.78 5.56
N ILE A 12 -25.77 40.35 6.68
CA ILE A 12 -24.55 39.54 6.70
C ILE A 12 -24.95 38.09 6.40
N LEU A 13 -24.73 37.65 5.17
CA LEU A 13 -24.81 36.22 4.79
C LEU A 13 -23.59 35.50 5.37
N LEU A 14 -23.75 34.79 6.49
CA LEU A 14 -22.77 33.79 6.94
C LEU A 14 -22.82 32.59 5.99
N ALA A 15 -21.88 32.52 5.06
CA ALA A 15 -21.63 31.31 4.28
C ALA A 15 -21.00 30.27 5.20
N LEU A 16 -21.80 29.37 5.76
CA LEU A 16 -21.34 28.15 6.38
C LEU A 16 -20.71 27.28 5.29
N ALA A 17 -19.39 27.39 5.12
CA ALA A 17 -18.59 26.41 4.36
C ALA A 17 -18.64 25.10 5.14
N ALA A 18 -19.65 24.27 4.86
CA ALA A 18 -19.68 22.90 5.30
C ALA A 18 -18.50 22.20 4.62
N CYS A 19 -17.39 21.97 5.34
CA CYS A 19 -16.38 21.01 4.96
C CYS A 19 -17.08 19.66 4.80
N ARG A 20 -17.53 19.35 3.59
CA ARG A 20 -17.90 17.99 3.22
C ARG A 20 -16.61 17.17 3.32
N ARG A 21 -16.41 16.48 4.45
CA ARG A 21 -15.53 15.31 4.47
C ARG A 21 -16.10 14.38 3.40
N GLU A 22 -15.40 14.28 2.27
CA GLU A 22 -15.76 13.27 1.27
C GLU A 22 -15.83 11.93 2.01
N ALA A 23 -17.03 11.37 2.06
CA ALA A 23 -17.25 10.09 2.71
C ALA A 23 -16.34 9.06 2.02
N ALA A 24 -15.58 8.32 2.79
CA ALA A 24 -14.79 7.22 2.26
C ALA A 24 -15.73 6.28 1.50
N GLY A 25 -15.31 5.82 0.30
CA GLY A 25 -16.12 4.95 -0.55
C GLY A 25 -16.57 3.67 0.15
N PRO A 26 -17.47 2.90 -0.45
CA PRO A 26 -18.05 1.68 0.15
C PRO A 26 -17.06 0.54 0.28
N ILE A 27 -15.92 0.59 -0.41
CA ILE A 27 -14.88 -0.43 -0.35
C ILE A 27 -13.90 -0.04 0.77
N HIS A 28 -13.62 -0.99 1.66
CA HIS A 28 -12.64 -0.85 2.72
C HIS A 28 -11.54 -1.89 2.55
N PHE A 29 -10.28 -1.45 2.53
CA PHE A 29 -9.12 -2.33 2.56
C PHE A 29 -8.90 -2.78 4.00
N ALA A 30 -9.37 -3.99 4.33
CA ALA A 30 -9.43 -4.46 5.71
C ALA A 30 -8.10 -5.08 6.19
N ARG A 31 -7.46 -5.92 5.35
CA ARG A 31 -6.27 -6.65 5.78
C ARG A 31 -5.31 -6.91 4.63
N GLU A 32 -4.02 -6.90 4.94
CA GLU A 32 -2.96 -7.41 4.07
C GLU A 32 -1.99 -8.33 4.80
N GLU A 33 -1.48 -9.31 4.07
CA GLU A 33 -0.45 -10.26 4.50
C GLU A 33 0.63 -10.28 3.44
N ILE A 34 1.83 -9.84 3.78
CA ILE A 34 2.92 -9.57 2.83
C ILE A 34 4.17 -10.34 3.22
N ASP A 35 4.66 -11.15 2.28
CA ASP A 35 5.94 -11.82 2.34
C ASP A 35 6.91 -11.16 1.36
N ILE A 36 7.98 -10.60 1.88
CA ILE A 36 9.07 -10.00 1.10
C ILE A 36 10.31 -10.88 1.28
N THR A 37 10.86 -11.36 0.20
CA THR A 37 12.08 -12.17 0.22
C THR A 37 13.15 -11.53 -0.64
N VAL A 38 14.23 -11.08 -0.02
CA VAL A 38 15.41 -10.57 -0.72
C VAL A 38 16.27 -11.76 -1.14
N ARG A 39 16.65 -11.76 -2.42
CA ARG A 39 17.54 -12.75 -3.03
C ARG A 39 18.76 -12.06 -3.61
N PRO A 40 19.84 -12.76 -3.93
CA PRO A 40 20.93 -12.17 -4.73
C PRO A 40 20.39 -11.58 -6.04
N GLY A 41 20.52 -10.24 -6.20
CA GLY A 41 20.11 -9.51 -7.39
C GLY A 41 18.58 -9.40 -7.63
N ALA A 42 17.73 -9.78 -6.67
CA ALA A 42 16.28 -9.69 -6.84
C ALA A 42 15.52 -9.58 -5.51
N VAL A 43 14.27 -9.12 -5.59
CA VAL A 43 13.28 -9.24 -4.54
C VAL A 43 12.05 -9.98 -5.07
N GLU A 44 11.50 -10.85 -4.23
CA GLU A 44 10.24 -11.53 -4.46
C GLU A 44 9.23 -11.04 -3.42
N VAL A 45 8.03 -10.70 -3.87
CA VAL A 45 6.93 -10.28 -3.00
C VAL A 45 5.72 -11.14 -3.28
N LEU A 46 5.15 -11.70 -2.22
CA LEU A 46 3.85 -12.36 -2.23
C LEU A 46 2.93 -11.60 -1.28
N GLY A 47 1.83 -11.08 -1.79
CA GLY A 47 0.84 -10.37 -0.99
C GLY A 47 -0.55 -10.96 -1.13
N THR A 48 -1.29 -11.00 -0.03
CA THR A 48 -2.72 -11.32 0.00
C THR A 48 -3.47 -10.12 0.59
N TYR A 49 -4.49 -9.66 -0.12
CA TYR A 49 -5.20 -8.42 0.14
C TYR A 49 -6.68 -8.69 0.32
N HIS A 50 -7.25 -8.26 1.43
CA HIS A 50 -8.64 -8.50 1.81
C HIS A 50 -9.40 -7.20 1.93
N PHE A 51 -10.58 -7.17 1.36
CA PHE A 51 -11.45 -6.01 1.32
C PHE A 51 -12.85 -6.39 1.79
N THR A 52 -13.54 -5.41 2.38
CA THR A 52 -14.97 -5.48 2.65
C THR A 52 -15.69 -4.43 1.81
N CYS A 53 -16.93 -4.70 1.46
CA CYS A 53 -17.79 -3.78 0.73
C CYS A 53 -19.09 -3.56 1.51
N SER A 54 -19.45 -2.31 1.75
CA SER A 54 -20.71 -1.94 2.43
C SER A 54 -21.83 -1.52 1.47
N ALA A 55 -21.59 -1.56 0.17
CA ALA A 55 -22.61 -1.21 -0.84
C ALA A 55 -23.72 -2.27 -0.89
N GLU A 56 -24.92 -1.84 -1.27
CA GLU A 56 -26.10 -2.70 -1.49
C GLU A 56 -26.00 -3.48 -2.81
N GLU A 57 -25.19 -3.01 -3.74
CA GLU A 57 -25.00 -3.59 -5.07
C GLU A 57 -23.53 -3.94 -5.29
N THR A 58 -23.26 -4.78 -6.30
CA THR A 58 -21.89 -5.10 -6.70
C THR A 58 -21.17 -3.84 -7.18
N VAL A 59 -20.03 -3.57 -6.57
CA VAL A 59 -19.12 -2.48 -6.99
C VAL A 59 -17.97 -3.06 -7.80
N ALA A 60 -17.69 -2.47 -8.96
CA ALA A 60 -16.48 -2.76 -9.73
C ALA A 60 -15.48 -1.63 -9.57
N ALA A 61 -14.22 -1.94 -9.29
CA ALA A 61 -13.15 -0.95 -9.21
C ALA A 61 -11.90 -1.44 -9.95
N ILE A 62 -11.15 -0.50 -10.49
CA ILE A 62 -9.80 -0.77 -11.02
C ILE A 62 -8.83 -0.75 -9.85
N ILE A 63 -8.13 -1.86 -9.65
CA ILE A 63 -7.03 -1.96 -8.71
C ILE A 63 -5.74 -1.68 -9.47
N SER A 64 -4.91 -0.79 -8.93
CA SER A 64 -3.57 -0.52 -9.41
C SER A 64 -2.58 -1.04 -8.36
N TYR A 65 -1.83 -2.07 -8.71
CA TYR A 65 -0.83 -2.72 -7.87
C TYR A 65 0.57 -2.22 -8.27
N PRO A 66 1.17 -1.28 -7.53
CA PRO A 66 2.39 -0.59 -7.96
C PRO A 66 3.65 -1.39 -7.69
N PHE A 67 4.67 -1.16 -8.51
CA PHE A 67 6.05 -1.63 -8.33
C PHE A 67 6.97 -0.43 -8.17
N PRO A 68 7.99 -0.46 -7.30
CA PRO A 68 9.03 0.55 -7.29
C PRO A 68 9.84 0.46 -8.60
N LEU A 69 9.97 1.57 -9.33
CA LEU A 69 10.82 1.67 -10.51
C LEU A 69 11.75 2.86 -10.34
N ASP A 70 13.04 2.59 -10.26
CA ASP A 70 14.11 3.58 -10.14
C ASP A 70 15.46 2.98 -10.56
N SER A 71 16.56 3.65 -10.26
CA SER A 71 17.90 3.16 -10.63
C SER A 71 18.31 1.86 -9.94
N VAL A 72 17.64 1.48 -8.84
CA VAL A 72 17.91 0.26 -8.08
C VAL A 72 16.92 -0.86 -8.43
N HIS A 73 15.65 -0.48 -8.65
CA HIS A 73 14.55 -1.41 -8.89
C HIS A 73 14.20 -1.43 -10.38
N GLY A 74 14.61 -2.50 -11.06
CA GLY A 74 14.24 -2.74 -12.47
C GLY A 74 12.77 -3.09 -12.62
N TYR A 75 12.30 -3.21 -13.86
CA TYR A 75 10.94 -3.68 -14.12
C TYR A 75 10.78 -5.13 -13.63
N PRO A 76 9.64 -5.52 -13.04
CA PRO A 76 9.41 -6.93 -12.65
C PRO A 76 9.60 -7.87 -13.83
N ASP A 77 10.40 -8.90 -13.66
CA ASP A 77 10.60 -9.95 -14.67
C ASP A 77 9.49 -11.01 -14.65
N SER A 78 8.71 -11.05 -13.56
CA SER A 78 7.56 -11.94 -13.41
C SER A 78 6.50 -11.29 -12.52
N VAL A 79 5.24 -11.34 -12.96
CA VAL A 79 4.06 -10.90 -12.19
C VAL A 79 2.97 -11.95 -12.34
N VAL A 80 2.40 -12.41 -11.23
CA VAL A 80 1.34 -13.42 -11.20
C VAL A 80 0.19 -12.92 -10.32
N LEU A 81 -1.01 -12.84 -10.90
CA LEU A 81 -2.27 -12.59 -10.19
C LEU A 81 -3.22 -13.78 -10.48
N PRO A 82 -3.25 -14.80 -9.62
CA PRO A 82 -4.03 -16.01 -9.88
C PRO A 82 -5.50 -15.72 -10.17
N GLY A 83 -6.00 -16.29 -11.27
CA GLY A 83 -7.41 -16.15 -11.70
C GLY A 83 -7.81 -14.75 -12.18
N ARG A 84 -6.84 -13.84 -12.45
CA ARG A 84 -7.12 -12.49 -12.92
C ARG A 84 -6.41 -12.18 -14.22
N ARG A 85 -7.12 -11.47 -15.11
CA ARG A 85 -6.51 -10.79 -16.24
C ARG A 85 -6.07 -9.41 -15.77
N PHE A 86 -4.85 -9.03 -16.11
CA PHE A 86 -4.29 -7.73 -15.75
C PHE A 86 -3.47 -7.18 -16.92
N GLU A 87 -3.24 -5.89 -16.87
CA GLU A 87 -2.38 -5.15 -17.78
C GLU A 87 -1.20 -4.58 -16.99
N LEU A 88 0.00 -4.70 -17.53
CA LEU A 88 1.18 -4.01 -17.01
C LEU A 88 1.27 -2.65 -17.70
N ALA A 89 1.07 -1.59 -16.96
CA ALA A 89 1.11 -0.23 -17.45
C ALA A 89 1.89 0.66 -16.49
N ASP A 90 2.79 1.46 -17.03
CA ASP A 90 3.69 2.33 -16.26
C ASP A 90 4.49 1.50 -15.22
N SER A 91 4.21 1.73 -13.95
CA SER A 91 4.85 1.06 -12.82
C SER A 91 3.85 0.21 -12.02
N ALA A 92 2.81 -0.33 -12.64
CA ALA A 92 1.77 -1.07 -11.94
C ALA A 92 1.15 -2.20 -12.77
N ALA A 93 0.63 -3.23 -12.09
CA ALA A 93 -0.35 -4.15 -12.64
C ALA A 93 -1.76 -3.61 -12.38
N ARG A 94 -2.55 -3.44 -13.44
CA ARG A 94 -3.92 -2.92 -13.37
C ARG A 94 -4.92 -4.00 -13.73
N PHE A 95 -5.95 -4.16 -12.92
CA PHE A 95 -7.02 -5.13 -13.14
C PHE A 95 -8.34 -4.68 -12.52
N VAL A 96 -9.45 -5.21 -13.05
CA VAL A 96 -10.78 -4.97 -12.49
C VAL A 96 -11.06 -5.97 -11.38
N MET A 97 -11.49 -5.46 -10.23
CA MET A 97 -11.99 -6.26 -9.12
C MET A 97 -13.46 -5.96 -8.86
N ARG A 98 -14.26 -7.01 -8.64
CA ARG A 98 -15.66 -6.91 -8.27
C ARG A 98 -15.83 -7.21 -6.79
N PHE A 99 -16.56 -6.36 -6.11
CA PHE A 99 -16.85 -6.45 -4.69
C PHE A 99 -18.34 -6.77 -4.53
N PRO A 100 -18.70 -7.92 -3.94
CA PRO A 100 -20.10 -8.30 -3.79
C PRO A 100 -20.83 -7.37 -2.82
N PRO A 101 -22.16 -7.27 -2.90
CA PRO A 101 -22.95 -6.46 -1.97
C PRO A 101 -22.73 -6.92 -0.53
N ARG A 102 -22.46 -5.97 0.38
CA ARG A 102 -22.22 -6.22 1.82
C ARG A 102 -21.28 -7.40 2.09
N GLY A 103 -20.30 -7.61 1.22
CA GLY A 103 -19.49 -8.82 1.22
C GLY A 103 -18.00 -8.56 1.27
N GLU A 104 -17.24 -9.63 1.13
CA GLU A 104 -15.79 -9.63 1.15
C GLU A 104 -15.24 -10.01 -0.22
N ALA A 105 -14.06 -9.52 -0.53
CA ALA A 105 -13.32 -9.86 -1.72
C ALA A 105 -11.83 -9.85 -1.43
N SER A 106 -11.08 -10.72 -2.11
CA SER A 106 -9.62 -10.79 -1.93
C SER A 106 -8.91 -11.04 -3.25
N PHE A 107 -7.63 -10.75 -3.27
CA PHE A 107 -6.72 -11.21 -4.31
C PHE A 107 -5.34 -11.49 -3.73
N THR A 108 -4.61 -12.32 -4.45
CA THR A 108 -3.20 -12.59 -4.20
C THR A 108 -2.40 -12.07 -5.38
N ALA A 109 -1.27 -11.45 -5.11
CA ALA A 109 -0.30 -11.03 -6.11
C ALA A 109 1.08 -11.55 -5.72
N TRP A 110 1.80 -12.06 -6.69
CA TRP A 110 3.22 -12.37 -6.56
C TRP A 110 3.99 -11.68 -7.68
N TYR A 111 5.15 -11.14 -7.35
CA TYR A 111 6.08 -10.66 -8.35
C TYR A 111 7.53 -10.92 -7.95
N ARG A 112 8.39 -11.00 -8.96
CA ARG A 112 9.84 -10.99 -8.84
C ARG A 112 10.38 -9.80 -9.59
N GLN A 113 11.28 -9.04 -8.93
CA GLN A 113 11.83 -7.82 -9.46
C GLN A 113 13.34 -7.80 -9.31
N PRO A 114 14.12 -7.51 -10.40
CA PRO A 114 15.56 -7.39 -10.34
C PRO A 114 15.98 -6.16 -9.53
N LEU A 115 17.09 -6.32 -8.79
CA LEU A 115 17.75 -5.28 -8.02
C LEU A 115 19.17 -5.07 -8.53
N SER A 116 19.54 -3.80 -8.77
CA SER A 116 20.89 -3.41 -9.18
C SER A 116 21.71 -2.73 -8.06
N GLY A 117 21.20 -2.69 -6.83
CA GLY A 117 21.84 -2.05 -5.68
C GLY A 117 21.58 -2.76 -4.38
N SER A 118 21.80 -2.06 -3.29
CA SER A 118 21.73 -2.55 -1.90
C SER A 118 20.47 -2.12 -1.15
N GLU A 119 19.36 -1.98 -1.88
CA GLU A 119 18.04 -1.67 -1.32
C GLU A 119 16.97 -2.54 -2.00
N ALA A 120 16.01 -3.02 -1.21
CA ALA A 120 14.76 -3.59 -1.68
C ALA A 120 13.60 -2.81 -1.07
N ARG A 121 12.61 -2.42 -1.89
CA ARG A 121 11.47 -1.61 -1.50
C ARG A 121 10.16 -2.31 -1.86
N TYR A 122 9.20 -2.26 -0.96
CA TYR A 122 7.82 -2.61 -1.21
C TYR A 122 6.92 -1.39 -0.97
N ILE A 123 6.15 -0.99 -2.00
CA ILE A 123 5.29 0.19 -1.94
C ILE A 123 4.04 -0.14 -1.14
N VAL A 124 3.95 0.42 0.05
CA VAL A 124 2.77 0.33 0.93
C VAL A 124 2.06 1.67 1.07
N THR A 125 2.73 2.78 0.77
CA THR A 125 2.16 4.13 0.87
C THR A 125 1.02 4.38 -0.12
N SER A 126 0.94 3.62 -1.23
CA SER A 126 -0.18 3.66 -2.18
C SER A 126 -1.53 3.33 -1.53
N THR A 127 -1.54 2.60 -0.42
CA THR A 127 -2.74 2.25 0.33
C THR A 127 -3.46 3.45 0.92
N ARG A 128 -2.78 4.60 1.07
CA ARG A 128 -3.37 5.88 1.50
C ARG A 128 -4.47 6.40 0.56
N GLN A 129 -4.48 5.94 -0.69
CA GLN A 129 -5.54 6.26 -1.66
C GLN A 129 -6.92 5.80 -1.18
N TRP A 130 -6.98 4.78 -0.32
CA TRP A 130 -8.22 4.30 0.28
C TRP A 130 -8.78 5.26 1.34
N ARG A 131 -8.00 6.29 1.75
CA ARG A 131 -8.39 7.34 2.72
C ARG A 131 -8.82 6.80 4.09
N ARG A 132 -8.52 5.53 4.36
CA ARG A 132 -8.77 4.84 5.64
C ARG A 132 -7.56 4.00 5.99
N PRO A 133 -7.23 3.84 7.28
CA PRO A 133 -6.25 2.85 7.70
C PRO A 133 -6.69 1.44 7.31
N ILE A 134 -5.72 0.59 6.97
CA ILE A 134 -5.90 -0.86 6.92
C ILE A 134 -6.08 -1.33 8.35
N ASP A 135 -7.10 -2.15 8.65
CA ASP A 135 -7.35 -2.59 10.02
C ASP A 135 -6.19 -3.41 10.56
N ARG A 136 -5.62 -4.27 9.72
CA ARG A 136 -4.46 -5.10 10.06
C ARG A 136 -3.55 -5.33 8.86
N ALA A 137 -2.28 -4.99 9.01
CA ALA A 137 -1.22 -5.28 8.05
C ALA A 137 -0.15 -6.17 8.71
N GLN A 138 0.19 -7.30 8.07
CA GLN A 138 1.16 -8.27 8.56
C GLN A 138 2.27 -8.43 7.54
N PHE A 139 3.50 -8.40 8.02
CA PHE A 139 4.68 -8.48 7.18
C PHE A 139 5.63 -9.56 7.69
N ARG A 140 6.14 -10.33 6.73
CA ARG A 140 7.27 -11.22 6.89
C ARG A 140 8.34 -10.80 5.90
N VAL A 141 9.50 -10.36 6.38
CA VAL A 141 10.61 -9.90 5.54
C VAL A 141 11.80 -10.81 5.77
N THR A 142 12.22 -11.51 4.74
CA THR A 142 13.30 -12.51 4.80
C THR A 142 14.46 -12.07 3.92
N VAL A 143 15.66 -12.13 4.48
CA VAL A 143 16.93 -11.88 3.78
C VAL A 143 17.91 -13.03 4.01
N PRO A 144 18.93 -13.22 3.17
CA PRO A 144 20.03 -14.14 3.46
C PRO A 144 20.69 -13.81 4.81
N ALA A 145 21.03 -14.84 5.60
CA ALA A 145 21.66 -14.65 6.92
C ALA A 145 23.04 -13.98 6.86
N ASP A 146 23.72 -14.13 5.72
CA ASP A 146 25.02 -13.56 5.43
C ASP A 146 24.97 -12.21 4.70
N LEU A 147 23.78 -11.63 4.52
CA LEU A 147 23.63 -10.31 3.90
C LEU A 147 24.21 -9.21 4.83
N PRO A 148 25.32 -8.54 4.45
CA PRO A 148 26.06 -7.72 5.40
C PRO A 148 25.28 -6.45 5.75
N GLY A 149 25.19 -6.13 7.05
CA GLY A 149 24.56 -4.89 7.52
C GLY A 149 23.08 -4.76 7.18
N ALA A 150 22.38 -5.88 6.96
CA ALA A 150 20.95 -5.85 6.60
C ALA A 150 20.12 -5.18 7.70
N THR A 151 19.32 -4.19 7.31
CA THR A 151 18.43 -3.41 8.16
C THR A 151 17.05 -3.30 7.55
N LEU A 152 16.02 -3.15 8.40
CA LEU A 152 14.65 -2.89 8.02
C LEU A 152 14.22 -1.56 8.64
N ASN A 153 13.56 -0.66 7.88
CA ASN A 153 13.11 0.64 8.39
C ASN A 153 11.95 0.54 9.38
N TYR A 154 11.12 -0.51 9.30
CA TYR A 154 10.09 -0.78 10.29
C TYR A 154 10.65 -1.59 11.47
N ARG A 155 10.31 -1.17 12.70
CA ARG A 155 10.68 -1.94 13.88
C ARG A 155 9.96 -3.29 13.88
N PRO A 156 10.67 -4.44 13.88
CA PRO A 156 10.04 -5.75 13.94
C PRO A 156 9.48 -6.03 15.33
N ASP A 157 8.39 -6.79 15.39
CA ASP A 157 7.82 -7.32 16.64
C ASP A 157 8.60 -8.56 17.11
N SER A 158 9.11 -9.33 16.14
CA SER A 158 9.99 -10.47 16.39
C SER A 158 10.97 -10.69 15.24
N THR A 159 12.04 -11.41 15.55
CA THR A 159 13.09 -11.75 14.59
C THR A 159 13.45 -13.22 14.75
N ARG A 160 13.60 -13.94 13.63
CA ARG A 160 14.09 -15.31 13.59
C ARG A 160 15.32 -15.39 12.71
N ARG A 161 16.37 -15.99 13.21
CA ARG A 161 17.59 -16.28 12.44
C ARG A 161 17.79 -17.80 12.35
N THR A 162 18.14 -18.24 11.16
CA THR A 162 18.63 -19.61 10.88
C THR A 162 20.02 -19.51 10.27
N ASP A 163 20.64 -20.64 9.93
CA ASP A 163 21.94 -20.65 9.26
C ASP A 163 21.91 -19.95 7.90
N SER A 164 20.77 -19.97 7.22
CA SER A 164 20.60 -19.44 5.85
C SER A 164 19.82 -18.16 5.74
N THR A 165 18.99 -17.79 6.75
CA THR A 165 18.09 -16.65 6.66
C THR A 165 18.00 -15.84 7.94
N LEU A 166 17.74 -14.54 7.78
CA LEU A 166 17.27 -13.62 8.81
C LEU A 166 15.86 -13.17 8.42
N THR A 167 14.88 -13.37 9.30
CA THR A 167 13.48 -13.03 9.03
C THR A 167 12.96 -12.10 10.12
N TRP A 168 12.38 -10.98 9.69
CA TRP A 168 11.67 -10.03 10.54
C TRP A 168 10.17 -10.20 10.37
N PHE A 169 9.43 -10.15 11.48
CA PHE A 169 7.98 -10.19 11.51
C PHE A 169 7.46 -8.93 12.17
N PHE A 170 6.47 -8.30 11.58
CA PHE A 170 5.77 -7.19 12.22
C PHE A 170 4.30 -7.13 11.80
N THR A 171 3.47 -6.70 12.74
CA THR A 171 2.04 -6.46 12.54
C THR A 171 1.73 -5.01 12.92
N ARG A 172 0.89 -4.36 12.13
CA ARG A 172 0.40 -3.02 12.41
C ARG A 172 -1.12 -3.03 12.39
N LEU A 173 -1.72 -2.50 13.44
CA LEU A 173 -3.17 -2.28 13.53
C LEU A 173 -3.47 -0.84 13.14
N ARG A 174 -4.61 -0.63 12.47
CA ARG A 174 -5.02 0.67 11.94
C ARG A 174 -3.88 1.34 11.14
N PHE A 175 -3.31 0.55 10.26
CA PHE A 175 -2.09 0.91 9.53
C PHE A 175 -2.37 1.96 8.46
N TYR A 176 -1.74 3.13 8.60
CA TYR A 176 -1.79 4.22 7.64
C TYR A 176 -0.35 4.68 7.36
N PRO A 177 0.37 3.98 6.46
CA PRO A 177 1.81 4.13 6.29
C PRO A 177 2.21 5.52 5.80
N SER A 178 3.27 6.09 6.37
CA SER A 178 3.90 7.33 5.91
C SER A 178 5.14 7.07 5.03
N GLU A 179 5.65 5.84 5.07
CA GLU A 179 6.81 5.40 4.29
C GLU A 179 6.60 3.97 3.78
N ASP A 180 7.34 3.59 2.74
CA ASP A 180 7.35 2.24 2.19
C ASP A 180 8.17 1.29 3.08
N VAL A 181 7.96 -0.02 2.91
CA VAL A 181 8.82 -1.02 3.56
C VAL A 181 10.14 -1.11 2.82
N ILE A 182 11.24 -0.84 3.51
CA ILE A 182 12.57 -0.76 2.91
C ILE A 182 13.55 -1.64 3.68
N VAL A 183 14.22 -2.52 2.95
CA VAL A 183 15.37 -3.29 3.42
C VAL A 183 16.63 -2.69 2.79
N ARG A 184 17.66 -2.38 3.59
CA ARG A 184 18.96 -1.93 3.13
C ARG A 184 20.05 -2.85 3.64
N TRP A 185 21.12 -2.97 2.86
CA TRP A 185 22.31 -3.72 3.26
C TRP A 185 23.57 -3.04 2.71
N SER A 186 24.72 -3.46 3.22
CA SER A 186 26.00 -2.98 2.70
C SER A 186 26.38 -3.74 1.45
N ASP A 187 26.90 -3.06 0.44
CA ASP A 187 27.56 -3.77 -0.67
C ASP A 187 28.73 -4.56 -0.11
N ARG A 188 28.88 -5.81 -0.55
CA ARG A 188 30.11 -6.53 -0.28
C ARG A 188 31.23 -5.76 -0.98
N ALA A 189 32.20 -5.27 -0.21
CA ALA A 189 33.42 -4.72 -0.80
C ALA A 189 33.96 -5.77 -1.80
N ARG A 190 34.06 -5.40 -3.06
CA ARG A 190 34.65 -6.22 -4.12
C ARG A 190 36.13 -6.43 -3.88
#